data_7c66c3eb018887f88d33b7d7fc21bdd5
#
_entry.id   7c66c3eb018887f88d33b7d7fc21bdd5
#
_cell.length_a   1.000
_cell.length_b   1.000
_cell.length_c   1.000
_cell.angle_alpha   90.00
_cell.angle_beta   90.00
_cell.angle_gamma   90.00
#
_symmetry.space_group_name_H-M   'P 1'
#
loop_
_entity.id
_entity.type
_entity.pdbx_description
1 polymer ?
#
loop_
_entity_poly.entity_id
_entity_poly.type
_entity_poly.pdbx_seq_one_letter_code
_entity_poly.pdbx_strand_id
1 'polypeptide(L)'
;MLARLQSGETVIYACMLAILIRMQTLTIRSIEAKSHPQTKGLFWYLFVGTRGGQNRVRIISQLRNKPSNKNQLAQDLGIDYKGIEHHIKTLEKNNLVTKIGTKYGVTYFVSQLFEEGEAVFDEIVAKLTKQGGPEWLR
;
A
#
# COMPACT_ATOMS: atom_id res chain seq x y z
N MET A 1 29.39 19.97 37.26
CA MET A 1 29.20 21.02 36.25
C MET A 1 29.36 20.51 34.83
N LEU A 2 30.36 19.71 34.52
CA LEU A 2 30.57 19.10 33.19
C LEU A 2 29.41 18.17 32.75
N ALA A 3 28.80 17.43 33.69
CA ALA A 3 27.67 16.52 33.40
C ALA A 3 26.39 17.24 32.94
N ARG A 4 26.18 18.48 33.34
CA ARG A 4 25.01 19.29 32.94
C ARG A 4 25.12 19.84 31.52
N LEU A 5 26.33 20.18 31.09
CA LEU A 5 26.59 20.63 29.71
C LEU A 5 26.51 19.46 28.72
N GLN A 6 26.96 18.27 29.11
CA GLN A 6 26.85 17.05 28.30
C GLN A 6 25.41 16.59 28.09
N SER A 7 24.51 16.74 29.06
CA SER A 7 23.11 16.36 28.91
C SER A 7 22.35 17.31 27.95
N GLY A 8 22.69 18.58 27.94
CA GLY A 8 22.12 19.56 27.00
C GLY A 8 22.56 19.31 25.55
N GLU A 9 23.84 19.04 25.34
CA GLU A 9 24.37 18.68 24.03
C GLU A 9 23.77 17.36 23.50
N THR A 10 23.63 16.36 24.32
CA THR A 10 23.03 15.07 23.94
C THR A 10 21.59 15.22 23.46
N VAL A 11 20.80 16.06 24.11
CA VAL A 11 19.40 16.37 23.71
C VAL A 11 19.36 17.11 22.38
N ILE A 12 20.27 18.08 22.16
CA ILE A 12 20.38 18.82 20.90
C ILE A 12 20.77 17.89 19.76
N TYR A 13 21.76 17.03 19.95
CA TYR A 13 22.16 16.01 18.96
C TYR A 13 21.05 15.00 18.67
N ALA A 14 20.31 14.54 19.65
CA ALA A 14 19.18 13.66 19.47
C ALA A 14 18.06 14.33 18.67
N CYS A 15 17.76 15.60 18.91
CA CYS A 15 16.80 16.39 18.13
C CYS A 15 17.27 16.62 16.70
N MET A 16 18.54 16.94 16.50
CA MET A 16 19.11 17.11 15.16
C MET A 16 19.11 15.80 14.36
N LEU A 17 19.45 14.68 14.98
CA LEU A 17 19.38 13.34 14.39
C LEU A 17 17.95 12.96 14.02
N ALA A 18 16.98 13.24 14.86
CA ALA A 18 15.57 12.99 14.58
C ALA A 18 15.05 13.82 13.39
N ILE A 19 15.48 15.08 13.30
CA ILE A 19 15.15 15.96 12.17
C ILE A 19 15.84 15.49 10.88
N LEU A 20 17.11 15.09 10.93
CA LEU A 20 17.85 14.54 9.80
C LEU A 20 17.24 13.24 9.28
N ILE A 21 16.88 12.32 10.16
CA ILE A 21 16.20 11.06 9.80
C ILE A 21 14.84 11.35 9.15
N ARG A 22 14.11 12.33 9.66
CA ARG A 22 12.81 12.75 9.10
C ARG A 22 12.96 13.39 7.73
N MET A 23 13.97 14.20 7.52
CA MET A 23 14.28 14.80 6.22
C MET A 23 14.74 13.75 5.20
N GLN A 24 15.56 12.78 5.59
CA GLN A 24 15.97 11.68 4.73
C GLN A 24 14.77 10.79 4.33
N THR A 25 13.86 10.49 5.25
CA THR A 25 12.66 9.72 4.95
C THR A 25 11.74 10.45 3.98
N LEU A 26 11.59 11.77 4.12
CA LEU A 26 10.83 12.60 3.18
C LEU A 26 11.51 12.69 1.81
N THR A 27 12.82 12.80 1.76
CA THR A 27 13.60 12.87 0.52
C THR A 27 13.58 11.53 -0.23
N ILE A 28 13.68 10.40 0.47
CA ILE A 28 13.56 9.07 -0.11
C ILE A 28 12.14 8.86 -0.67
N ARG A 29 11.10 9.23 0.07
CA ARG A 29 9.72 9.19 -0.42
C ARG A 29 9.50 10.06 -1.65
N SER A 30 10.11 11.23 -1.73
CA SER A 30 9.96 12.10 -2.90
C SER A 30 10.74 11.61 -4.13
N ILE A 31 11.82 10.85 -3.93
CA ILE A 31 12.58 10.21 -5.00
C ILE A 31 11.84 8.95 -5.50
N GLU A 32 11.28 8.18 -4.60
CA GLU A 32 10.48 6.98 -4.91
C GLU A 32 9.12 7.33 -5.54
N ALA A 33 8.59 8.52 -5.29
CA ALA A 33 7.32 8.99 -5.86
C ALA A 33 7.37 9.26 -7.38
N LYS A 34 8.53 9.20 -8.01
CA LYS A 34 8.63 9.08 -9.47
C LYS A 34 8.35 7.62 -9.85
N SER A 35 7.09 7.24 -9.76
CA SER A 35 6.64 5.95 -10.25
C SER A 35 7.07 5.78 -11.71
N HIS A 36 7.72 4.69 -12.02
CA HIS A 36 8.08 4.31 -13.38
C HIS A 36 6.84 4.43 -14.27
N PRO A 37 6.92 4.99 -15.49
CA PRO A 37 5.77 5.08 -16.40
C PRO A 37 5.06 3.75 -16.64
N GLN A 38 5.81 2.65 -16.59
CA GLN A 38 5.30 1.29 -16.70
C GLN A 38 4.40 0.91 -15.50
N THR A 39 4.76 1.30 -14.30
CA THR A 39 3.97 1.05 -13.08
C THR A 39 2.64 1.81 -13.14
N LYS A 40 2.66 3.04 -13.62
CA LYS A 40 1.44 3.83 -13.82
C LYS A 40 0.47 3.14 -14.80
N GLY A 41 0.97 2.71 -15.95
CA GLY A 41 0.18 1.98 -16.94
C GLY A 41 -0.40 0.68 -16.41
N LEU A 42 0.39 -0.09 -15.67
CA LEU A 42 -0.04 -1.33 -15.03
C LEU A 42 -1.18 -1.10 -14.03
N PHE A 43 -1.07 -0.08 -13.18
CA PHE A 43 -2.08 0.25 -12.18
C PHE A 43 -3.38 0.70 -12.84
N TRP A 44 -3.32 1.56 -13.86
CA TRP A 44 -4.49 1.96 -14.61
C TRP A 44 -5.18 0.78 -15.29
N TYR A 45 -4.40 -0.13 -15.89
CA TYR A 45 -4.93 -1.34 -16.48
C TYR A 45 -5.64 -2.23 -15.45
N LEU A 46 -4.99 -2.53 -14.34
CA LEU A 46 -5.50 -3.46 -13.34
C LEU A 46 -6.71 -2.94 -12.56
N PHE A 47 -6.74 -1.66 -12.26
CA PHE A 47 -7.75 -1.06 -11.38
C PHE A 47 -8.89 -0.35 -12.13
N VAL A 48 -8.66 0.11 -13.33
CA VAL A 48 -9.64 0.85 -14.11
C VAL A 48 -9.98 0.15 -15.42
N GLY A 49 -9.00 -0.31 -16.16
CA GLY A 49 -9.18 -0.81 -17.53
C GLY A 49 -9.77 -2.20 -17.66
N THR A 50 -9.86 -2.97 -16.57
CA THR A 50 -10.35 -4.35 -16.60
C THR A 50 -11.60 -4.55 -15.75
N ARG A 51 -12.42 -5.53 -16.17
CA ARG A 51 -13.56 -6.00 -15.37
C ARG A 51 -13.06 -6.52 -14.02
N GLY A 52 -13.65 -6.09 -12.92
CA GLY A 52 -13.22 -6.45 -11.57
C GLY A 52 -12.15 -5.52 -10.99
N GLY A 53 -11.77 -4.45 -11.67
CA GLY A 53 -10.85 -3.44 -11.14
C GLY A 53 -11.32 -2.86 -9.81
N GLN A 54 -12.62 -2.59 -9.66
CA GLN A 54 -13.20 -2.12 -8.40
C GLN A 54 -12.98 -3.08 -7.24
N ASN A 55 -13.16 -4.38 -7.46
CA ASN A 55 -12.90 -5.40 -6.42
C ASN A 55 -11.42 -5.45 -6.06
N ARG A 56 -10.51 -5.29 -7.02
CA ARG A 56 -9.07 -5.21 -6.75
C ARG A 56 -8.71 -3.97 -5.94
N VAL A 57 -9.31 -2.83 -6.22
CA VAL A 57 -9.16 -1.61 -5.39
C VAL A 57 -9.59 -1.88 -3.95
N ARG A 58 -10.72 -2.53 -3.74
CA ARG A 58 -11.21 -2.90 -2.39
C ARG A 58 -10.25 -3.85 -1.68
N ILE A 59 -9.75 -4.87 -2.36
CA ILE A 59 -8.80 -5.84 -1.81
C ILE A 59 -7.50 -5.14 -1.40
N ILE A 60 -6.92 -4.33 -2.27
CA ILE A 60 -5.69 -3.59 -1.97
C ILE A 60 -5.90 -2.62 -0.82
N SER A 61 -7.00 -1.89 -0.79
CA SER A 61 -7.32 -0.97 0.31
C SER A 61 -7.41 -1.70 1.66
N GLN A 62 -8.01 -2.87 1.68
CA GLN A 62 -8.07 -3.71 2.87
C GLN A 62 -6.68 -4.21 3.30
N LEU A 63 -5.88 -4.70 2.36
CA LEU A 63 -4.54 -5.21 2.63
C LEU A 63 -3.56 -4.12 3.08
N ARG A 64 -3.74 -2.88 2.63
CA ARG A 64 -2.96 -1.72 3.14
C ARG A 64 -3.19 -1.49 4.63
N ASN A 65 -4.42 -1.66 5.07
CA ASN A 65 -4.79 -1.45 6.47
C ASN A 65 -4.42 -2.64 7.35
N LYS A 66 -4.66 -3.85 6.84
CA LYS A 66 -4.45 -5.08 7.61
C LYS A 66 -4.12 -6.25 6.68
N PRO A 67 -2.96 -6.89 6.84
CA PRO A 67 -2.69 -8.17 6.19
C PRO A 67 -3.78 -9.19 6.52
N SER A 68 -4.26 -9.91 5.53
CA SER A 68 -5.42 -10.80 5.68
C SER A 68 -5.27 -12.05 4.83
N ASN A 69 -5.94 -13.11 5.21
CA ASN A 69 -6.09 -14.30 4.38
C ASN A 69 -7.30 -14.19 3.44
N LYS A 70 -7.44 -15.12 2.50
CA LYS A 70 -8.53 -15.10 1.53
C LYS A 70 -9.93 -15.17 2.17
N ASN A 71 -10.09 -15.95 3.25
CA ASN A 71 -11.36 -16.07 3.96
C ASN A 71 -11.75 -14.75 4.63
N GLN A 72 -10.80 -14.10 5.29
CA GLN A 72 -11.02 -12.80 5.91
C GLN A 72 -11.39 -11.74 4.86
N LEU A 73 -10.69 -11.70 3.73
CA LEU A 73 -11.01 -10.80 2.63
C LEU A 73 -12.43 -11.06 2.09
N ALA A 74 -12.80 -12.32 1.91
CA ALA A 74 -14.14 -12.67 1.45
C ALA A 74 -15.24 -12.20 2.42
N GLN A 75 -15.04 -12.42 3.72
CA GLN A 75 -15.97 -11.98 4.76
C GLN A 75 -16.04 -10.46 4.88
N ASP A 76 -14.91 -9.79 4.95
CA ASP A 76 -14.83 -8.34 5.18
C ASP A 76 -15.36 -7.54 3.98
N LEU A 77 -15.13 -8.02 2.78
CA LEU A 77 -15.52 -7.34 1.55
C LEU A 77 -16.86 -7.81 0.97
N GLY A 78 -17.42 -8.90 1.47
CA GLY A 78 -18.65 -9.48 0.94
C GLY A 78 -18.50 -10.00 -0.50
N ILE A 79 -17.32 -10.47 -0.85
CA ILE A 79 -17.01 -11.06 -2.16
C ILE A 79 -16.86 -12.58 -1.96
N ASP A 80 -17.37 -13.38 -2.90
CA ASP A 80 -17.23 -14.82 -2.83
C ASP A 80 -15.76 -15.26 -2.85
N TYR A 81 -15.46 -16.39 -2.21
CA TYR A 81 -14.10 -16.89 -2.06
C TYR A 81 -13.39 -17.10 -3.42
N LYS A 82 -14.11 -17.63 -4.41
CA LYS A 82 -13.53 -17.83 -5.76
C LYS A 82 -13.19 -16.52 -6.44
N GLY A 83 -14.01 -15.50 -6.25
CA GLY A 83 -13.74 -14.13 -6.73
C GLY A 83 -12.48 -13.56 -6.08
N ILE A 84 -12.36 -13.67 -4.75
CA ILE A 84 -11.15 -13.27 -4.04
C ILE A 84 -9.93 -14.03 -4.55
N GLU A 85 -10.02 -15.34 -4.69
CA GLU A 85 -8.92 -16.15 -5.20
C GLU A 85 -8.46 -15.72 -6.60
N HIS A 86 -9.40 -15.46 -7.50
CA HIS A 86 -9.12 -14.96 -8.85
C HIS A 86 -8.41 -13.61 -8.81
N HIS A 87 -8.90 -12.66 -8.03
CA HIS A 87 -8.30 -11.33 -7.92
C HIS A 87 -6.93 -11.34 -7.26
N ILE A 88 -6.77 -12.11 -6.18
CA ILE A 88 -5.47 -12.29 -5.52
C ILE A 88 -4.45 -12.90 -6.47
N LYS A 89 -4.83 -13.92 -7.23
CA LYS A 89 -3.96 -14.56 -8.23
C LYS A 89 -3.50 -13.57 -9.30
N THR A 90 -4.39 -12.72 -9.76
CA THR A 90 -4.07 -11.65 -10.72
C THR A 90 -3.09 -10.63 -10.13
N LEU A 91 -3.33 -10.19 -8.89
CA LEU A 91 -2.45 -9.25 -8.20
C LEU A 91 -1.08 -9.85 -7.87
N GLU A 92 -1.05 -11.12 -7.47
CA GLU A 92 0.17 -11.89 -7.22
C GLU A 92 1.02 -12.02 -8.51
N LYS A 93 0.38 -12.37 -9.63
CA LYS A 93 1.02 -12.47 -10.94
C LYS A 93 1.68 -11.16 -11.40
N ASN A 94 1.12 -10.03 -11.01
CA ASN A 94 1.65 -8.70 -11.31
C ASN A 94 2.54 -8.14 -10.19
N ASN A 95 2.91 -8.96 -9.22
CA ASN A 95 3.79 -8.62 -8.10
C ASN A 95 3.30 -7.47 -7.22
N LEU A 96 1.99 -7.23 -7.15
CA LEU A 96 1.41 -6.19 -6.28
C LEU A 96 1.08 -6.70 -4.89
N VAL A 97 0.92 -8.01 -4.75
CA VAL A 97 0.62 -8.69 -3.50
C VAL A 97 1.62 -9.81 -3.29
N THR A 98 2.09 -9.94 -2.06
CA THR A 98 2.94 -11.04 -1.60
C THR A 98 2.21 -11.88 -0.55
N LYS A 99 2.71 -13.08 -0.34
CA LYS A 99 2.14 -13.99 0.67
C LYS A 99 3.23 -14.51 1.60
N ILE A 100 2.87 -14.69 2.85
CA ILE A 100 3.67 -15.41 3.85
C ILE A 100 2.84 -16.56 4.40
N GLY A 101 3.50 -17.69 4.62
CA GLY A 101 2.90 -18.87 5.21
C GLY A 101 2.79 -20.05 4.25
N THR A 102 2.38 -21.17 4.82
CA THR A 102 2.18 -22.43 4.11
C THR A 102 0.70 -22.76 4.00
N LYS A 103 0.38 -23.90 3.39
CA LYS A 103 -0.93 -24.42 3.01
C LYS A 103 -2.10 -24.11 3.97
N TYR A 104 -1.85 -23.93 5.27
CA TYR A 104 -2.89 -23.76 6.30
C TYR A 104 -2.89 -22.36 6.98
N GLY A 105 -2.10 -21.42 6.52
CA GLY A 105 -1.99 -20.12 7.18
C GLY A 105 -1.37 -19.07 6.28
N VAL A 106 -1.85 -18.97 5.04
CA VAL A 106 -1.34 -17.99 4.07
C VAL A 106 -1.95 -16.63 4.33
N THR A 107 -1.11 -15.67 4.68
CA THR A 107 -1.49 -14.28 4.85
C THR A 107 -0.95 -13.46 3.68
N TYR A 108 -1.80 -12.63 3.10
CA TYR A 108 -1.46 -11.73 2.00
C TYR A 108 -1.24 -10.31 2.50
N PHE A 109 -0.31 -9.62 1.86
CA PHE A 109 -0.02 -8.21 2.14
C PHE A 109 0.47 -7.52 0.87
N VAL A 110 0.44 -6.19 0.85
CA VAL A 110 0.90 -5.41 -0.29
C VAL A 110 2.41 -5.58 -0.46
N SER A 111 2.86 -5.63 -1.71
CA SER A 111 4.27 -5.78 -2.03
C SER A 111 5.01 -4.45 -2.00
N GLN A 112 6.33 -4.52 -2.02
CA GLN A 112 7.18 -3.33 -2.17
C GLN A 112 6.90 -2.60 -3.48
N LEU A 113 6.66 -3.32 -4.58
CA LEU A 113 6.31 -2.72 -5.87
C LEU A 113 5.03 -1.89 -5.77
N PHE A 114 4.03 -2.34 -5.02
CA PHE A 114 2.83 -1.57 -4.76
C PHE A 114 3.15 -0.32 -3.94
N GLU A 115 3.95 -0.43 -2.89
CA GLU A 115 4.35 0.71 -2.05
C GLU A 115 5.06 1.80 -2.86
N GLU A 116 5.90 1.42 -3.81
CA GLU A 116 6.56 2.36 -4.75
C GLU A 116 5.55 3.09 -5.65
N GLY A 117 4.45 2.43 -6.01
CA GLY A 117 3.37 2.98 -6.83
C GLY A 117 2.16 3.49 -6.05
N GLU A 118 2.23 3.59 -4.74
CA GLU A 118 1.11 3.96 -3.87
C GLU A 118 0.47 5.31 -4.24
N ALA A 119 1.27 6.29 -4.63
CA ALA A 119 0.78 7.59 -5.08
C ALA A 119 -0.12 7.49 -6.33
N VAL A 120 0.22 6.61 -7.25
CA VAL A 120 -0.61 6.34 -8.45
C VAL A 120 -1.93 5.68 -8.06
N PHE A 121 -1.89 4.74 -7.13
CA PHE A 121 -3.09 4.11 -6.60
C PHE A 121 -4.03 5.13 -5.95
N ASP A 122 -3.51 6.02 -5.12
CA ASP A 122 -4.28 7.08 -4.48
C ASP A 122 -4.88 8.06 -5.50
N GLU A 123 -4.16 8.38 -6.57
CA GLU A 123 -4.68 9.17 -7.70
C GLU A 123 -5.86 8.48 -8.38
N ILE A 124 -5.75 7.17 -8.62
CA ILE A 124 -6.81 6.36 -9.22
C ILE A 124 -8.06 6.35 -8.32
N VAL A 125 -7.89 6.08 -7.03
CA VAL A 125 -8.98 6.09 -6.05
C VAL A 125 -9.68 7.45 -6.01
N ALA A 126 -8.91 8.53 -6.00
CA ALA A 126 -9.45 9.90 -6.01
C ALA A 126 -10.29 10.17 -7.27
N LYS A 127 -9.84 9.73 -8.43
CA LYS A 127 -10.59 9.87 -9.70
C LYS A 127 -11.87 9.03 -9.71
N LEU A 128 -11.80 7.80 -9.24
CA LEU A 128 -12.99 6.93 -9.12
C LEU A 128 -14.03 7.53 -8.17
N THR A 129 -13.60 8.14 -7.07
CA THR A 129 -14.50 8.81 -6.13
C THR A 129 -15.18 10.05 -6.72
N LYS A 130 -14.45 10.85 -7.48
CA LYS A 130 -14.99 12.06 -8.15
C LYS A 130 -16.02 11.76 -9.24
N GLN A 131 -15.91 10.61 -9.89
CA GLN A 131 -16.83 10.19 -10.95
C GLN A 131 -18.13 9.54 -10.43
N GLY A 132 -18.47 9.72 -9.16
CA GLY A 132 -19.64 9.10 -8.56
C GLY A 132 -19.45 7.62 -8.26
N GLY A 133 -18.25 7.26 -7.86
CA GLY A 133 -17.89 5.90 -7.49
C GLY A 133 -18.78 5.31 -6.40
N PRO A 134 -18.76 3.99 -6.25
CA PRO A 134 -19.64 3.27 -5.35
C PRO A 134 -19.46 3.73 -3.89
N GLU A 135 -20.52 3.57 -3.12
CA GLU A 135 -20.66 4.06 -1.73
C GLU A 135 -19.51 3.62 -0.79
N TRP A 136 -18.91 2.45 -1.04
CA TRP A 136 -17.78 1.94 -0.25
C TRP A 136 -16.45 2.70 -0.48
N LEU A 137 -16.39 3.56 -1.49
CA LEU A 137 -15.24 4.45 -1.76
C LEU A 137 -15.36 5.80 -1.03
N ARG A 138 -16.52 6.08 -0.49
CA ARG A 138 -16.80 7.29 0.27
C ARG A 138 -16.51 7.05 1.75
#